data_19bd9978479eed44d3d11c1deedb30ae
#
_entry.id   19bd9978479eed44d3d11c1deedb30ae
#
_cell.length_a   1.000
_cell.length_b   1.000
_cell.length_c   1.000
_cell.angle_alpha   90.00
_cell.angle_beta   90.00
_cell.angle_gamma   90.00
#
_symmetry.space_group_name_H-M   'P 1'
#
loop_
_entity.id
_entity.type
_entity.pdbx_description
1 polymer ?
#
loop_
_entity_poly.entity_id
_entity_poly.type
_entity_poly.pdbx_seq_one_letter_code
_entity_poly.pdbx_strand_id
1 'polypeptide(L)'
;MGKKIVKFNKIYLKKNSILYVLAPSKTSTGGPEGLHQLAYNCQKFFKVTTRMVYLPSSHNDPVHKNYRGFKLKFTNKIQDNSNNVLIIPEQYIYLQYSLQFKKIKKIIWWLSLDNYFGFKFRSENSKYVRSIIKLPYNLINLFNKITNYYFGILTFQDY
;
A
#
# COMPACT_ATOMS: atom_id res chain seq x y z
N MET A 1 1.34 -18.66 31.10
CA MET A 1 1.08 -18.11 29.75
C MET A 1 2.28 -17.28 29.31
N GLY A 2 3.13 -17.80 28.43
CA GLY A 2 4.31 -17.09 27.93
C GLY A 2 3.89 -15.97 26.98
N LYS A 3 4.34 -14.72 27.24
CA LYS A 3 4.16 -13.60 26.33
C LYS A 3 4.89 -13.89 25.01
N LYS A 4 4.15 -14.09 23.93
CA LYS A 4 4.70 -14.21 22.58
C LYS A 4 5.29 -12.84 22.21
N ILE A 5 6.62 -12.72 22.18
CA ILE A 5 7.30 -11.50 21.77
C ILE A 5 7.10 -11.36 20.25
N VAL A 6 6.32 -10.39 19.82
CA VAL A 6 6.18 -10.06 18.40
C VAL A 6 7.50 -9.48 17.89
N LYS A 7 8.20 -10.23 17.06
CA LYS A 7 9.46 -9.80 16.47
C LYS A 7 9.15 -8.94 15.23
N PHE A 8 9.25 -7.63 15.36
CA PHE A 8 9.13 -6.72 14.22
C PHE A 8 10.34 -6.85 13.31
N ASN A 9 10.10 -7.12 12.04
CA ASN A 9 11.14 -7.11 11.03
C ASN A 9 11.54 -5.67 10.69
N LYS A 10 12.75 -5.28 11.07
CA LYS A 10 13.29 -3.95 10.72
C LYS A 10 13.65 -3.93 9.24
N ILE A 11 13.20 -2.90 8.53
CA ILE A 11 13.57 -2.65 7.14
C ILE A 11 14.65 -1.59 7.12
N TYR A 12 15.83 -1.96 6.61
CA TYR A 12 16.95 -1.05 6.48
C TYR A 12 17.00 -0.52 5.04
N LEU A 13 17.05 0.80 4.90
CA LEU A 13 17.29 1.49 3.65
C LEU A 13 18.80 1.74 3.52
N LYS A 14 19.39 1.29 2.43
CA LYS A 14 20.78 1.59 2.08
C LYS A 14 20.89 2.95 1.39
N LYS A 15 22.07 3.52 1.33
CA LYS A 15 22.32 4.85 0.70
C LYS A 15 21.74 4.97 -0.73
N ASN A 16 21.77 3.87 -1.50
CA ASN A 16 21.28 3.82 -2.88
C ASN A 16 19.86 3.23 -3.01
N SER A 17 19.15 3.02 -1.91
CA SER A 17 17.77 2.55 -1.93
C SER A 17 16.83 3.64 -2.43
N ILE A 18 15.81 3.21 -3.16
CA ILE A 18 14.70 4.08 -3.56
C ILE A 18 13.46 3.65 -2.78
N LEU A 19 12.81 4.63 -2.18
CA LEU A 19 11.51 4.48 -1.56
C LEU A 19 10.44 4.89 -2.57
N TYR A 20 9.65 3.94 -3.04
CA TYR A 20 8.49 4.18 -3.87
C TYR A 20 7.24 4.25 -3.00
N VAL A 21 6.38 5.23 -3.26
CA VAL A 21 5.12 5.42 -2.53
C VAL A 21 3.98 5.43 -3.54
N LEU A 22 3.11 4.41 -3.49
CA LEU A 22 1.92 4.35 -4.32
C LEU A 22 0.87 5.34 -3.82
N ALA A 23 0.22 6.04 -4.73
CA ALA A 23 -0.86 6.97 -4.42
C ALA A 23 -1.87 7.06 -5.57
N PRO A 24 -3.13 7.45 -5.31
CA PRO A 24 -4.09 7.74 -6.37
C PRO A 24 -3.69 9.00 -7.14
N SER A 25 -3.86 8.96 -8.47
CA SER A 25 -3.67 10.14 -9.31
C SER A 25 -4.84 11.12 -9.14
N LYS A 26 -4.57 12.43 -9.19
CA LYS A 26 -5.58 13.52 -9.18
C LYS A 26 -6.55 13.54 -7.98
N THR A 27 -6.31 12.73 -6.95
CA THR A 27 -7.20 12.62 -5.78
C THR A 27 -6.62 13.41 -4.61
N SER A 28 -7.48 14.19 -3.93
CA SER A 28 -7.12 14.95 -2.73
C SER A 28 -8.05 14.58 -1.60
N THR A 29 -7.59 13.68 -0.74
CA THR A 29 -8.23 13.26 0.50
C THR A 29 -7.17 12.98 1.56
N GLY A 30 -7.55 12.73 2.81
CA GLY A 30 -6.61 12.51 3.92
C GLY A 30 -5.63 11.37 3.69
N GLY A 31 -6.05 10.27 3.06
CA GLY A 31 -5.18 9.14 2.74
C GLY A 31 -4.02 9.52 1.80
N PRO A 32 -4.30 10.02 0.59
CA PRO A 32 -3.28 10.53 -0.31
C PRO A 32 -2.40 11.62 0.32
N GLU A 33 -2.95 12.51 1.13
CA GLU A 33 -2.17 13.53 1.83
C GLU A 33 -1.15 12.88 2.77
N GLY A 34 -1.55 11.92 3.59
CA GLY A 34 -0.66 11.17 4.48
C GLY A 34 0.49 10.47 3.72
N LEU A 35 0.21 9.91 2.53
CA LEU A 35 1.24 9.29 1.68
C LEU A 35 2.25 10.32 1.15
N HIS A 36 1.79 11.53 0.77
CA HIS A 36 2.68 12.60 0.33
C HIS A 36 3.51 13.16 1.48
N GLN A 37 2.91 13.34 2.67
CA GLN A 37 3.62 13.74 3.88
C GLN A 37 4.69 12.70 4.26
N LEU A 38 4.36 11.40 4.23
CA LEU A 38 5.32 10.33 4.47
C LEU A 38 6.51 10.43 3.51
N ALA A 39 6.23 10.50 2.20
CA ALA A 39 7.27 10.60 1.17
C ALA A 39 8.17 11.84 1.37
N TYR A 40 7.55 13.00 1.63
CA TYR A 40 8.26 14.25 1.89
C TYR A 40 9.16 14.15 3.13
N ASN A 41 8.64 13.62 4.23
CA ASN A 41 9.40 13.49 5.47
C ASN A 41 10.57 12.51 5.31
N CYS A 42 10.36 11.38 4.61
CA CYS A 42 11.44 10.45 4.28
C CYS A 42 12.56 11.14 3.47
N GLN A 43 12.19 11.93 2.48
CA GLN A 43 13.17 12.67 1.67
C GLN A 43 13.88 13.77 2.48
N LYS A 44 13.13 14.55 3.26
CA LYS A 44 13.64 15.72 3.99
C LYS A 44 14.52 15.33 5.17
N PHE A 45 14.05 14.45 6.03
CA PHE A 45 14.69 14.15 7.31
C PHE A 45 15.66 12.97 7.22
N PHE A 46 15.31 11.94 6.47
CA PHE A 46 16.13 10.73 6.35
C PHE A 46 17.02 10.70 5.10
N LYS A 47 16.91 11.73 4.23
CA LYS A 47 17.69 11.84 2.99
C LYS A 47 17.54 10.63 2.05
N VAL A 48 16.41 9.94 2.13
CA VAL A 48 16.10 8.80 1.27
C VAL A 48 15.62 9.29 -0.09
N THR A 49 16.15 8.70 -1.16
CA THR A 49 15.62 8.95 -2.50
C THR A 49 14.19 8.44 -2.60
N THR A 50 13.23 9.35 -2.70
CA THR A 50 11.80 9.00 -2.73
C THR A 50 11.20 9.30 -4.10
N ARG A 51 10.28 8.44 -4.55
CA ARG A 51 9.52 8.57 -5.79
C ARG A 51 8.06 8.24 -5.55
N MET A 52 7.18 9.16 -5.91
CA MET A 52 5.74 8.85 -5.96
C MET A 52 5.44 8.00 -7.20
N VAL A 53 4.51 7.08 -7.08
CA VAL A 53 3.98 6.27 -8.18
C VAL A 53 2.46 6.39 -8.15
N TYR A 54 1.90 6.98 -9.18
CA TYR A 54 0.46 7.25 -9.22
C TYR A 54 -0.30 6.21 -10.04
N LEU A 55 -1.46 5.81 -9.55
CA LEU A 55 -2.38 4.94 -10.26
C LEU A 55 -3.77 5.59 -10.38
N PRO A 56 -4.41 5.48 -11.56
CA PRO A 56 -3.86 4.96 -12.80
C PRO A 56 -2.73 5.84 -13.37
N SER A 57 -1.81 5.21 -14.10
CA SER A 57 -0.62 5.88 -14.68
C SER A 57 -0.89 6.63 -15.99
N SER A 58 -2.15 6.68 -16.42
CA SER A 58 -2.57 7.25 -17.72
C SER A 58 -2.53 8.79 -17.78
N HIS A 59 -2.34 9.46 -16.66
CA HIS A 59 -2.31 10.93 -16.62
C HIS A 59 -0.90 11.47 -16.87
N ASN A 60 -0.76 12.41 -17.83
CA ASN A 60 0.50 13.11 -18.10
C ASN A 60 0.99 13.89 -16.87
N ASP A 61 0.07 14.50 -16.11
CA ASP A 61 0.34 15.15 -14.83
C ASP A 61 -0.55 14.50 -13.75
N PRO A 62 -0.04 13.49 -13.02
CA PRO A 62 -0.84 12.76 -12.06
C PRO A 62 -0.98 13.48 -10.71
N VAL A 63 -0.19 14.52 -10.47
CA VAL A 63 -0.13 15.19 -9.16
C VAL A 63 -1.32 16.10 -8.97
N HIS A 64 -2.07 15.92 -7.87
CA HIS A 64 -3.13 16.86 -7.50
C HIS A 64 -2.53 18.21 -7.07
N LYS A 65 -3.21 19.33 -7.39
CA LYS A 65 -2.73 20.70 -7.11
C LYS A 65 -2.31 20.92 -5.66
N ASN A 66 -3.03 20.34 -4.70
CA ASN A 66 -2.77 20.47 -3.26
C ASN A 66 -1.43 19.84 -2.83
N TYR A 67 -0.88 18.91 -3.63
CA TYR A 67 0.36 18.18 -3.26
C TYR A 67 1.59 18.68 -4.00
N ARG A 68 1.44 19.62 -4.93
CA ARG A 68 2.57 20.21 -5.67
C ARG A 68 3.57 20.89 -4.76
N GLY A 69 3.10 21.46 -3.63
CA GLY A 69 3.95 22.10 -2.62
C GLY A 69 5.01 21.17 -2.01
N PHE A 70 4.78 19.86 -1.99
CA PHE A 70 5.76 18.88 -1.51
C PHE A 70 6.97 18.70 -2.45
N LYS A 71 6.87 19.14 -3.72
CA LYS A 71 7.94 19.06 -4.74
C LYS A 71 8.55 17.66 -4.87
N LEU A 72 7.72 16.61 -4.69
CA LEU A 72 8.13 15.22 -4.81
C LEU A 72 8.25 14.82 -6.29
N LYS A 73 9.32 14.12 -6.62
CA LYS A 73 9.47 13.52 -7.95
C LYS A 73 8.58 12.29 -8.06
N PHE A 74 8.02 12.05 -9.24
CA PHE A 74 7.25 10.83 -9.51
C PHE A 74 7.85 10.04 -10.67
N THR A 75 7.43 8.79 -10.79
CA THR A 75 7.85 7.88 -11.86
C THR A 75 6.73 6.89 -12.18
N ASN A 76 6.69 6.44 -13.43
CA ASN A 76 5.80 5.37 -13.87
C ASN A 76 6.51 3.99 -13.86
N LYS A 77 7.83 3.96 -13.53
CA LYS A 77 8.63 2.74 -13.52
C LYS A 77 9.16 2.48 -12.12
N ILE A 78 8.87 1.30 -11.58
CA ILE A 78 9.43 0.80 -10.33
C ILE A 78 10.54 -0.18 -10.66
N GLN A 79 11.72 0.03 -10.08
CA GLN A 79 12.83 -0.92 -10.17
C GLN A 79 12.61 -2.04 -9.15
N ASP A 80 12.30 -3.24 -9.62
CA ASP A 80 12.11 -4.42 -8.77
C ASP A 80 13.44 -4.94 -8.23
N ASN A 81 13.94 -4.30 -7.17
CA ASN A 81 15.24 -4.57 -6.55
C ASN A 81 15.06 -4.75 -5.04
N SER A 82 15.75 -5.75 -4.47
CA SER A 82 15.67 -6.07 -3.03
C SER A 82 16.19 -4.98 -2.10
N ASN A 83 16.96 -4.02 -2.60
CA ASN A 83 17.39 -2.84 -1.83
C ASN A 83 16.33 -1.75 -1.76
N ASN A 84 15.35 -1.76 -2.68
CA ASN A 84 14.28 -0.78 -2.75
C ASN A 84 13.11 -1.16 -1.84
N VAL A 85 12.28 -0.18 -1.52
CA VAL A 85 11.07 -0.36 -0.71
C VAL A 85 9.88 0.25 -1.44
N LEU A 86 8.75 -0.44 -1.40
CA LEU A 86 7.47 -0.01 -1.96
C LEU A 86 6.46 0.13 -0.83
N ILE A 87 6.01 1.36 -0.59
CA ILE A 87 4.89 1.65 0.30
C ILE A 87 3.60 1.52 -0.50
N ILE A 88 2.68 0.73 0.03
CA ILE A 88 1.43 0.35 -0.62
C ILE A 88 0.28 0.75 0.30
N PRO A 89 -0.64 1.62 -0.12
CA PRO A 89 -1.87 1.84 0.64
C PRO A 89 -2.72 0.57 0.64
N GLU A 90 -3.53 0.41 1.66
CA GLU A 90 -4.32 -0.81 1.93
C GLU A 90 -5.36 -1.16 0.87
N GLN A 91 -5.64 -0.27 -0.06
CA GLN A 91 -6.66 -0.49 -1.08
C GLN A 91 -6.29 -1.63 -2.02
N TYR A 92 -7.26 -2.48 -2.32
CA TYR A 92 -7.09 -3.71 -3.10
C TYR A 92 -6.37 -3.50 -4.45
N ILE A 93 -6.68 -2.43 -5.19
CA ILE A 93 -6.06 -2.13 -6.48
C ILE A 93 -4.54 -1.95 -6.38
N TYR A 94 -4.04 -1.34 -5.29
CA TYR A 94 -2.60 -1.15 -5.08
C TYR A 94 -1.92 -2.44 -4.66
N LEU A 95 -2.61 -3.26 -3.85
CA LEU A 95 -2.13 -4.58 -3.48
C LEU A 95 -1.98 -5.45 -4.73
N GLN A 96 -3.00 -5.50 -5.60
CA GLN A 96 -2.95 -6.22 -6.87
C GLN A 96 -1.81 -5.72 -7.77
N TYR A 97 -1.69 -4.41 -7.94
CA TYR A 97 -0.59 -3.81 -8.71
C TYR A 97 0.78 -4.23 -8.18
N SER A 98 0.91 -4.38 -6.87
CA SER A 98 2.18 -4.74 -6.23
C SER A 98 2.63 -6.18 -6.48
N LEU A 99 1.72 -7.09 -6.88
CA LEU A 99 2.01 -8.52 -7.07
C LEU A 99 3.01 -8.80 -8.20
N GLN A 100 3.09 -7.91 -9.19
CA GLN A 100 4.04 -8.05 -10.29
C GLN A 100 5.51 -7.92 -9.86
N PHE A 101 5.77 -7.25 -8.74
CA PHE A 101 7.12 -7.07 -8.21
C PHE A 101 7.47 -8.22 -7.27
N LYS A 102 8.63 -8.87 -7.46
CA LYS A 102 9.02 -10.07 -6.72
C LYS A 102 10.20 -9.84 -5.75
N LYS A 103 11.04 -8.84 -6.02
CA LYS A 103 12.28 -8.58 -5.28
C LYS A 103 12.17 -7.42 -4.30
N ILE A 104 11.43 -6.37 -4.65
CA ILE A 104 11.28 -5.17 -3.84
C ILE A 104 10.61 -5.48 -2.50
N LYS A 105 11.11 -4.88 -1.43
CA LYS A 105 10.47 -5.00 -0.10
C LYS A 105 9.17 -4.20 -0.09
N LYS A 106 8.10 -4.81 0.39
CA LYS A 106 6.76 -4.23 0.42
C LYS A 106 6.34 -3.90 1.83
N ILE A 107 5.81 -2.70 2.03
CA ILE A 107 5.21 -2.26 3.28
C ILE A 107 3.79 -1.82 2.96
N ILE A 108 2.83 -2.41 3.64
CA ILE A 108 1.45 -1.93 3.58
C ILE A 108 1.31 -0.79 4.58
N TRP A 109 0.96 0.39 4.06
CA TRP A 109 0.62 1.55 4.86
C TRP A 109 -0.88 1.56 5.11
N TRP A 110 -1.25 1.17 6.30
CA TRP A 110 -2.66 1.03 6.64
C TRP A 110 -3.25 2.37 7.06
N LEU A 111 -4.09 2.94 6.21
CA LEU A 111 -4.72 4.24 6.43
C LEU A 111 -6.15 4.11 6.96
N SER A 112 -6.90 3.10 6.52
CA SER A 112 -8.27 2.85 6.94
C SER A 112 -8.72 1.42 6.68
N LEU A 113 -9.33 0.79 7.70
CA LEU A 113 -9.96 -0.52 7.56
C LEU A 113 -11.14 -0.47 6.58
N ASP A 114 -11.94 0.57 6.66
CA ASP A 114 -13.13 0.73 5.81
C ASP A 114 -12.76 0.85 4.35
N ASN A 115 -11.65 1.53 4.04
CA ASN A 115 -11.15 1.63 2.67
C ASN A 115 -10.74 0.26 2.11
N TYR A 116 -10.08 -0.56 2.91
CA TYR A 116 -9.71 -1.91 2.48
C TYR A 116 -10.95 -2.74 2.12
N PHE A 117 -11.91 -2.83 3.03
CA PHE A 117 -13.13 -3.59 2.83
C PHE A 117 -14.05 -2.96 1.78
N GLY A 118 -14.27 -1.65 1.82
CA GLY A 118 -15.14 -0.93 0.90
C GLY A 118 -14.67 -1.01 -0.55
N PHE A 119 -13.37 -0.92 -0.81
CA PHE A 119 -12.83 -1.06 -2.16
C PHE A 119 -12.79 -2.52 -2.64
N LYS A 120 -12.56 -3.47 -1.76
CA LYS A 120 -12.68 -4.88 -2.11
C LYS A 120 -14.09 -5.20 -2.60
N PHE A 121 -15.10 -4.71 -1.91
CA PHE A 121 -16.51 -4.90 -2.31
C PHE A 121 -16.91 -4.09 -3.55
N ARG A 122 -16.33 -2.91 -3.80
CA ARG A 122 -16.66 -2.07 -4.97
C ARG A 122 -15.93 -2.48 -6.24
N SER A 123 -14.65 -2.89 -6.15
CA SER A 123 -13.87 -3.30 -7.33
C SER A 123 -14.33 -4.64 -7.89
N GLU A 124 -14.98 -5.43 -7.07
CA GLU A 124 -15.60 -6.69 -7.45
C GLU A 124 -17.07 -6.52 -7.85
N ASN A 125 -17.42 -5.43 -8.53
CA ASN A 125 -18.77 -5.15 -9.07
C ASN A 125 -19.19 -6.19 -10.14
N SER A 126 -18.70 -7.43 -10.02
CA SER A 126 -19.18 -8.58 -10.77
C SER A 126 -20.36 -9.20 -10.02
N LYS A 127 -21.29 -9.79 -10.77
CA LYS A 127 -22.44 -10.55 -10.26
C LYS A 127 -22.08 -11.61 -9.21
N TYR A 128 -20.80 -12.00 -9.13
CA TYR A 128 -20.23 -12.97 -8.19
C TYR A 128 -20.18 -12.46 -6.74
N VAL A 129 -19.92 -11.16 -6.51
CA VAL A 129 -19.76 -10.63 -5.15
C VAL A 129 -21.08 -10.53 -4.40
N ARG A 130 -22.19 -10.28 -5.10
CA ARG A 130 -23.51 -10.35 -4.47
C ARG A 130 -23.84 -11.75 -3.92
N SER A 131 -23.21 -12.80 -4.47
CA SER A 131 -23.33 -14.17 -3.97
C SER A 131 -22.43 -14.41 -2.76
N ILE A 132 -21.25 -13.80 -2.70
CA ILE A 132 -20.28 -13.95 -1.61
C ILE A 132 -20.73 -13.24 -0.33
N ILE A 133 -21.49 -12.15 -0.43
CA ILE A 133 -22.09 -11.46 0.74
C ILE A 133 -23.08 -12.38 1.52
N LYS A 134 -23.56 -13.44 0.89
CA LYS A 134 -24.38 -14.49 1.54
C LYS A 134 -23.53 -15.64 2.13
N LEU A 135 -22.19 -15.61 1.98
CA LEU A 135 -21.35 -16.64 2.56
C LEU A 135 -21.26 -16.48 4.08
N PRO A 136 -21.31 -17.59 4.82
CA PRO A 136 -21.15 -17.57 6.27
C PRO A 136 -19.82 -16.92 6.68
N TYR A 137 -19.83 -16.19 7.77
CA TYR A 137 -18.69 -15.46 8.35
C TYR A 137 -17.38 -16.29 8.41
N ASN A 138 -17.50 -17.60 8.58
CA ASN A 138 -16.38 -18.54 8.60
C ASN A 138 -15.61 -18.63 7.27
N LEU A 139 -16.28 -18.44 6.13
CA LEU A 139 -15.64 -18.42 4.81
C LEU A 139 -14.94 -17.08 4.52
N ILE A 140 -15.47 -16.00 5.07
CA ILE A 140 -14.81 -14.67 5.03
C ILE A 140 -13.52 -14.72 5.85
N ASN A 141 -13.54 -15.36 7.01
CA ASN A 141 -12.35 -15.57 7.85
C ASN A 141 -11.32 -16.49 7.18
N LEU A 142 -11.75 -17.52 6.47
CA LEU A 142 -10.84 -18.38 5.70
C LEU A 142 -10.17 -17.61 4.56
N PHE A 143 -10.92 -16.75 3.86
CA PHE A 143 -10.40 -15.88 2.81
C PHE A 143 -9.41 -14.83 3.36
N ASN A 144 -9.71 -14.25 4.51
CA ASN A 144 -8.81 -13.34 5.20
C ASN A 144 -7.55 -14.05 5.69
N LYS A 145 -7.66 -15.29 6.18
CA LYS A 145 -6.52 -16.12 6.56
C LYS A 145 -5.59 -16.43 5.39
N ILE A 146 -6.14 -16.72 4.22
CA ILE A 146 -5.37 -16.99 3.00
C ILE A 146 -4.68 -15.70 2.49
N THR A 147 -5.37 -14.57 2.48
CA THR A 147 -4.79 -13.27 2.08
C THR A 147 -3.75 -12.78 3.09
N ASN A 148 -3.95 -12.98 4.38
CA ASN A 148 -3.01 -12.60 5.44
C ASN A 148 -1.74 -13.45 5.39
N TYR A 149 -1.86 -14.74 5.13
CA TYR A 149 -0.72 -15.63 4.99
C TYR A 149 0.17 -15.26 3.79
N TYR A 150 -0.43 -14.85 2.67
CA TYR A 150 0.28 -14.49 1.44
C TYR A 150 0.98 -13.13 1.51
N PHE A 151 0.47 -12.18 2.29
CA PHE A 151 0.97 -10.80 2.33
C PHE A 151 1.72 -10.44 3.61
N GLY A 152 1.82 -11.34 4.57
CA GLY A 152 2.41 -11.04 5.87
C GLY A 152 1.64 -9.97 6.65
N ILE A 153 0.36 -9.81 6.37
CA ILE A 153 -0.54 -8.89 7.09
C ILE A 153 -0.83 -9.52 8.44
N LEU A 154 -0.38 -8.87 9.50
CA LEU A 154 -0.83 -9.20 10.87
C LEU A 154 -2.31 -8.87 10.97
N THR A 155 -3.13 -9.86 11.26
CA THR A 155 -4.55 -9.62 11.61
C THR A 155 -4.64 -9.14 13.05
N PHE A 156 -5.58 -8.23 13.32
CA PHE A 156 -5.88 -7.77 14.68
C PHE A 156 -6.39 -8.87 15.64
N GLN A 157 -6.50 -10.11 15.19
CA GLN A 157 -6.83 -11.26 16.03
C GLN A 157 -5.64 -11.80 16.84
N ASP A 158 -4.44 -11.29 16.64
CA ASP A 158 -3.23 -11.69 17.38
C ASP A 158 -2.89 -10.74 18.54
N TYR A 159 -3.82 -9.84 18.94
CA TYR A 159 -3.72 -8.96 20.11
C TYR A 159 -4.61 -9.41 21.26
#